data_0eda826b0490ac9f71bf2c4e72d2cd10
#
_entry.id   0eda826b0490ac9f71bf2c4e72d2cd10
#
_cell.length_a   1.000
_cell.length_b   1.000
_cell.length_c   1.000
_cell.angle_alpha   90.00
_cell.angle_beta   90.00
_cell.angle_gamma   90.00
#
_symmetry.space_group_name_H-M   'P 1'
#
loop_
_entity.id
_entity.type
_entity.pdbx_description
1 polymer ?
#
loop_
_entity_poly.entity_id
_entity_poly.type
_entity_poly.pdbx_seq_one_letter_code
_entity_poly.pdbx_strand_id
1 'polypeptide(L)'
;MSTFPDGLYQYGGQPVGASLWASPWSTVYFVDGYSGNDGYSGLKPTEAKKTIAAATALLTRGDVIYIRPYPYGIGHGMERYTEDVTITASKGALGIAGSASYPILSPSDVSIIGCVNTVTPQMGVRWKATAIALTNTSPALHVENIGFIAEDLKCVSLLSNGNTDTQRGMDGTTFVNCDFKGGGVTAADGGSSLAFNRCRFEPKYNGEVDNALTITANLFPGSKYTIENCEFLDGSDGTAADGPWIVLTTVMKDVIIRDCYFGQAPTNTTYITATNTVEGVVQNCYFGHANMTLTTEITGTGLHLSGIYDLLGLVVA
;
A
#
# COMPACT_ATOMS: atom_id res chain seq x y z
N MET A 1 -29.68 -3.15 -1.86
CA MET A 1 -28.96 -4.13 -2.70
C MET A 1 -28.94 -3.55 -4.10
N SER A 2 -27.81 -2.98 -4.54
CA SER A 2 -27.67 -2.60 -5.95
C SER A 2 -27.43 -3.87 -6.73
N THR A 3 -28.46 -4.42 -7.31
CA THR A 3 -28.31 -5.48 -8.32
C THR A 3 -27.78 -4.79 -9.57
N PHE A 4 -26.61 -5.20 -10.03
CA PHE A 4 -26.19 -4.86 -11.40
C PHE A 4 -27.26 -5.39 -12.35
N PRO A 5 -27.83 -4.54 -13.22
CA PRO A 5 -28.97 -4.93 -14.07
C PRO A 5 -28.67 -6.14 -14.97
N ASP A 6 -27.42 -6.40 -15.22
CA ASP A 6 -26.95 -7.42 -16.16
C ASP A 6 -26.46 -8.72 -15.47
N GLY A 7 -26.74 -8.90 -14.18
CA GLY A 7 -26.34 -10.10 -13.45
C GLY A 7 -24.83 -10.30 -13.33
N LEU A 8 -24.05 -9.24 -13.40
CA LEU A 8 -22.61 -9.31 -13.29
C LEU A 8 -22.20 -9.64 -11.87
N TYR A 9 -21.75 -10.85 -11.61
CA TYR A 9 -21.28 -11.30 -10.30
C TYR A 9 -19.76 -11.14 -10.13
N GLN A 10 -19.05 -11.00 -11.23
CA GLN A 10 -17.58 -10.90 -11.24
C GLN A 10 -17.08 -9.96 -12.33
N TYR A 11 -16.02 -9.21 -12.01
CA TYR A 11 -15.25 -8.43 -12.94
C TYR A 11 -13.77 -8.77 -12.80
N GLY A 12 -13.15 -9.24 -13.89
CA GLY A 12 -11.75 -9.69 -13.85
C GLY A 12 -11.46 -10.84 -12.86
N GLY A 13 -12.49 -11.59 -12.44
CA GLY A 13 -12.37 -12.67 -11.45
C GLY A 13 -12.76 -12.27 -10.02
N GLN A 14 -12.95 -10.99 -9.75
CA GLN A 14 -13.42 -10.52 -8.43
C GLN A 14 -14.95 -10.44 -8.38
N PRO A 15 -15.55 -10.86 -7.25
CA PRO A 15 -16.97 -10.66 -7.03
C PRO A 15 -17.29 -9.16 -6.98
N VAL A 16 -18.12 -8.68 -7.87
CA VAL A 16 -18.59 -7.29 -7.88
C VAL A 16 -19.76 -7.14 -6.92
N GLY A 17 -19.66 -6.19 -6.02
CA GLY A 17 -20.67 -5.95 -4.99
C GLY A 17 -20.50 -6.78 -3.71
N ALA A 18 -19.50 -7.67 -3.65
CA ALA A 18 -19.13 -8.39 -2.43
C ALA A 18 -18.10 -7.62 -1.58
N SER A 19 -17.68 -6.44 -2.00
CA SER A 19 -16.75 -5.63 -1.23
C SER A 19 -17.41 -5.14 0.06
N LEU A 20 -16.87 -5.54 1.19
CA LEU A 20 -17.24 -5.03 2.51
C LEU A 20 -16.99 -3.51 2.64
N TRP A 21 -16.29 -2.94 1.68
CA TRP A 21 -15.84 -1.55 1.66
C TRP A 21 -16.76 -0.62 0.85
N ALA A 22 -17.61 -1.16 0.00
CA ALA A 22 -18.57 -0.34 -0.74
C ALA A 22 -19.74 0.06 0.15
N SER A 23 -19.84 1.33 0.45
CA SER A 23 -21.07 1.90 1.06
C SER A 23 -22.23 1.75 0.08
N PRO A 24 -23.50 1.65 0.55
CA PRO A 24 -24.68 1.70 -0.33
C PRO A 24 -24.76 2.97 -1.20
N TRP A 25 -24.02 3.98 -0.82
CA TRP A 25 -23.97 5.29 -1.51
C TRP A 25 -22.73 5.44 -2.40
N SER A 26 -21.88 4.41 -2.47
CA SER A 26 -20.66 4.46 -3.25
C SER A 26 -20.94 4.31 -4.73
N THR A 27 -20.23 5.07 -5.54
CA THR A 27 -20.15 4.85 -6.98
C THR A 27 -19.05 3.83 -7.25
N VAL A 28 -19.32 2.91 -8.17
CA VAL A 28 -18.34 1.92 -8.61
C VAL A 28 -17.89 2.29 -10.01
N TYR A 29 -16.58 2.45 -10.18
CA TYR A 29 -15.94 2.68 -11.46
C TYR A 29 -15.15 1.46 -11.90
N PHE A 30 -15.10 1.23 -13.20
CA PHE A 30 -14.38 0.13 -13.83
C PHE A 30 -13.25 0.66 -14.71
N VAL A 31 -12.09 0.01 -14.60
CA VAL A 31 -10.91 0.31 -15.42
C VAL A 31 -10.48 -0.95 -16.15
N ASP A 32 -10.32 -0.83 -17.46
CA ASP A 32 -9.82 -1.89 -18.33
C ASP A 32 -8.81 -1.28 -19.32
N GLY A 33 -7.53 -1.46 -19.04
CA GLY A 33 -6.46 -0.90 -19.87
C GLY A 33 -6.41 -1.43 -21.31
N TYR A 34 -6.99 -2.61 -21.53
CA TYR A 34 -7.00 -3.26 -22.83
C TYR A 34 -8.16 -2.78 -23.71
N SER A 35 -9.38 -2.81 -23.20
CA SER A 35 -10.59 -2.52 -23.98
C SER A 35 -11.31 -1.23 -23.57
N GLY A 36 -10.88 -0.58 -22.51
CA GLY A 36 -11.47 0.65 -22.01
C GLY A 36 -11.18 1.88 -22.86
N ASN A 37 -11.93 2.93 -22.59
CA ASN A 37 -11.76 4.25 -23.19
C ASN A 37 -12.05 5.34 -22.16
N ASP A 38 -11.16 6.32 -22.02
CA ASP A 38 -11.31 7.38 -21.02
C ASP A 38 -12.49 8.33 -21.32
N GLY A 39 -13.02 8.30 -22.53
CA GLY A 39 -14.28 8.97 -22.88
C GLY A 39 -15.54 8.28 -22.37
N TYR A 40 -15.45 7.03 -21.90
CA TYR A 40 -16.61 6.31 -21.36
C TYR A 40 -16.94 6.76 -19.93
N SER A 41 -18.12 6.38 -19.46
CA SER A 41 -18.59 6.75 -18.12
C SER A 41 -17.77 6.12 -16.98
N GLY A 42 -17.23 4.92 -17.21
CA GLY A 42 -16.62 4.09 -16.19
C GLY A 42 -17.61 3.36 -15.28
N LEU A 43 -18.91 3.60 -15.43
CA LEU A 43 -19.95 3.07 -14.53
C LEU A 43 -20.37 1.63 -14.83
N LYS A 44 -19.93 1.09 -15.94
CA LYS A 44 -20.19 -0.29 -16.36
C LYS A 44 -18.90 -0.94 -16.87
N PRO A 45 -18.75 -2.26 -16.73
CA PRO A 45 -17.58 -2.95 -17.26
C PRO A 45 -17.41 -2.80 -18.78
N THR A 46 -18.51 -2.68 -19.52
CA THR A 46 -18.51 -2.45 -20.98
C THR A 46 -18.20 -1.01 -21.36
N GLU A 47 -18.27 -0.10 -20.41
CA GLU A 47 -17.94 1.32 -20.55
C GLU A 47 -16.79 1.70 -19.61
N ALA A 48 -15.83 0.79 -19.42
CA ALA A 48 -14.70 1.00 -18.51
C ALA A 48 -13.79 2.13 -18.97
N LYS A 49 -13.21 2.86 -18.03
CA LYS A 49 -12.10 3.77 -18.29
C LYS A 49 -10.88 2.97 -18.78
N LYS A 50 -10.03 3.59 -19.57
CA LYS A 50 -8.79 2.97 -20.02
C LYS A 50 -7.68 3.12 -19.00
N THR A 51 -7.61 4.26 -18.32
CA THR A 51 -6.55 4.61 -17.37
C THR A 51 -7.07 4.69 -15.93
N ILE A 52 -6.20 4.37 -14.98
CA ILE A 52 -6.49 4.54 -13.55
C ILE A 52 -6.67 6.03 -13.25
N ALA A 53 -5.83 6.88 -13.85
CA ALA A 53 -5.91 8.33 -13.70
C ALA A 53 -7.29 8.90 -14.09
N ALA A 54 -7.87 8.42 -15.21
CA ALA A 54 -9.20 8.87 -15.63
C ALA A 54 -10.31 8.43 -14.67
N ALA A 55 -10.16 7.26 -14.03
CA ALA A 55 -11.11 6.81 -13.03
C ALA A 55 -10.93 7.56 -11.69
N THR A 56 -9.70 7.78 -11.24
CA THR A 56 -9.43 8.51 -10.00
C THR A 56 -9.89 9.96 -10.05
N ALA A 57 -9.87 10.59 -11.23
CA ALA A 57 -10.39 11.94 -11.43
C ALA A 57 -11.92 12.08 -11.17
N LEU A 58 -12.65 10.97 -11.15
CA LEU A 58 -14.09 10.93 -10.89
C LEU A 58 -14.43 10.64 -9.43
N LEU A 59 -13.45 10.27 -8.62
CA LEU A 59 -13.68 9.81 -7.26
C LEU A 59 -14.30 10.89 -6.38
N THR A 60 -15.28 10.46 -5.62
CA THR A 60 -15.83 11.16 -4.48
C THR A 60 -15.70 10.28 -3.23
N ARG A 61 -16.21 10.75 -2.11
CA ARG A 61 -16.12 10.02 -0.85
C ARG A 61 -16.80 8.65 -0.94
N GLY A 62 -16.09 7.62 -0.54
CA GLY A 62 -16.63 6.26 -0.45
C GLY A 62 -16.66 5.49 -1.77
N ASP A 63 -16.18 6.07 -2.86
CA ASP A 63 -16.22 5.43 -4.16
C ASP A 63 -15.19 4.29 -4.29
N VAL A 64 -15.46 3.39 -5.23
CA VAL A 64 -14.65 2.19 -5.46
C VAL A 64 -14.22 2.12 -6.92
N ILE A 65 -12.95 1.82 -7.17
CA ILE A 65 -12.44 1.50 -8.50
C ILE A 65 -12.10 0.02 -8.55
N TYR A 66 -12.67 -0.69 -9.52
CA TYR A 66 -12.24 -2.03 -9.91
C TYR A 66 -11.34 -1.96 -11.14
N ILE A 67 -10.13 -2.50 -11.02
CA ILE A 67 -9.14 -2.51 -12.10
C ILE A 67 -9.00 -3.93 -12.62
N ARG A 68 -9.24 -4.12 -13.91
CA ARG A 68 -9.05 -5.39 -14.60
C ARG A 68 -7.57 -5.60 -14.93
N PRO A 69 -6.98 -6.79 -14.68
CA PRO A 69 -5.65 -7.10 -15.17
C PRO A 69 -5.65 -7.14 -16.70
N TYR A 70 -4.52 -6.78 -17.30
CA TYR A 70 -4.34 -7.01 -18.74
C TYR A 70 -4.45 -8.51 -19.04
N PRO A 71 -5.11 -8.88 -20.14
CA PRO A 71 -5.18 -10.27 -20.54
C PRO A 71 -3.77 -10.81 -20.80
N TYR A 72 -3.46 -11.94 -20.19
CA TYR A 72 -2.22 -12.66 -20.46
C TYR A 72 -2.37 -13.47 -21.74
N GLY A 73 -1.53 -13.24 -22.74
CA GLY A 73 -1.60 -13.97 -24.00
C GLY A 73 -0.42 -13.70 -24.93
N ILE A 74 -0.33 -14.53 -25.98
CA ILE A 74 0.70 -14.40 -27.01
C ILE A 74 0.57 -13.03 -27.69
N GLY A 75 1.60 -12.21 -27.61
CA GLY A 75 1.66 -10.87 -28.20
C GLY A 75 1.41 -9.71 -27.24
N HIS A 76 0.91 -9.95 -26.03
CA HIS A 76 0.65 -8.89 -25.05
C HIS A 76 1.67 -8.82 -23.92
N GLY A 77 2.75 -9.58 -23.97
CA GLY A 77 3.85 -9.48 -23.01
C GLY A 77 3.39 -9.37 -21.54
N MET A 78 4.20 -8.69 -20.73
CA MET A 78 3.81 -8.28 -19.38
C MET A 78 3.20 -6.87 -19.42
N GLU A 79 2.08 -6.70 -20.14
CA GLU A 79 1.40 -5.41 -20.19
C GLU A 79 0.92 -4.99 -18.80
N ARG A 80 0.99 -3.71 -18.54
CA ARG A 80 0.76 -3.10 -17.25
C ARG A 80 0.25 -1.67 -17.42
N TYR A 81 -0.47 -1.20 -16.43
CA TYR A 81 -0.78 0.22 -16.35
C TYR A 81 0.52 0.99 -16.11
N THR A 82 0.85 1.91 -17.00
CA THR A 82 2.07 2.71 -16.89
C THR A 82 1.66 4.16 -16.72
N GLU A 83 1.51 4.58 -15.48
CA GLU A 83 1.00 5.90 -15.14
C GLU A 83 1.33 6.27 -13.69
N ASP A 84 1.44 7.56 -13.42
CA ASP A 84 1.57 8.11 -12.08
C ASP A 84 0.24 8.76 -11.73
N VAL A 85 -0.33 8.37 -10.60
CA VAL A 85 -1.64 8.84 -10.15
C VAL A 85 -1.53 9.53 -8.80
N THR A 86 -2.15 10.70 -8.70
CA THR A 86 -2.27 11.43 -7.45
C THR A 86 -3.72 11.48 -7.01
N ILE A 87 -3.98 10.98 -5.80
CA ILE A 87 -5.27 11.15 -5.13
C ILE A 87 -5.10 12.28 -4.13
N THR A 88 -5.69 13.41 -4.44
CA THR A 88 -5.60 14.61 -3.60
C THR A 88 -6.91 14.83 -2.88
N ALA A 89 -6.85 14.89 -1.55
CA ALA A 89 -7.97 15.36 -0.75
C ALA A 89 -8.23 16.84 -1.09
N SER A 90 -9.39 17.12 -1.67
CA SER A 90 -9.82 18.50 -1.86
C SER A 90 -10.26 19.09 -0.52
N LYS A 91 -9.87 20.33 -0.24
CA LYS A 91 -10.39 21.08 0.91
C LYS A 91 -11.87 21.35 0.65
N GLY A 92 -12.74 20.44 1.05
CA GLY A 92 -14.16 20.67 1.08
C GLY A 92 -14.46 21.71 2.16
N ALA A 93 -14.82 22.90 1.77
CA ALA A 93 -15.38 23.89 2.68
C ALA A 93 -16.76 23.40 3.16
N LEU A 94 -16.82 22.70 4.27
CA LEU A 94 -18.04 22.67 5.06
C LEU A 94 -18.12 24.00 5.78
N GLY A 95 -18.84 24.93 5.17
CA GLY A 95 -19.25 26.15 5.80
C GLY A 95 -20.29 25.89 6.89
N ILE A 96 -19.82 25.49 8.07
CA ILE A 96 -20.55 25.74 9.31
C ILE A 96 -19.70 26.75 10.07
N ALA A 97 -20.10 27.99 9.99
CA ALA A 97 -19.46 29.06 10.74
C ALA A 97 -19.47 28.68 12.24
N GLY A 98 -18.29 28.59 12.83
CA GLY A 98 -18.12 28.51 14.29
C GLY A 98 -17.80 27.14 14.89
N SER A 99 -17.66 26.08 14.14
CA SER A 99 -17.05 24.86 14.64
C SER A 99 -15.66 24.66 14.01
N ALA A 100 -14.73 24.13 14.78
CA ALA A 100 -13.49 23.59 14.22
C ALA A 100 -13.89 22.42 13.31
N SER A 101 -14.36 22.75 12.14
CA SER A 101 -14.93 21.80 11.19
C SER A 101 -13.79 20.97 10.63
N TYR A 102 -13.79 19.69 10.94
CA TYR A 102 -13.03 18.73 10.18
C TYR A 102 -13.50 18.83 8.71
N PRO A 103 -12.66 19.29 7.78
CA PRO A 103 -13.08 19.36 6.41
C PRO A 103 -13.46 17.96 5.94
N ILE A 104 -14.64 17.81 5.35
CA ILE A 104 -14.96 16.60 4.60
C ILE A 104 -14.02 16.60 3.40
N LEU A 105 -13.04 15.73 3.46
CA LEU A 105 -12.07 15.56 2.40
C LEU A 105 -12.72 14.75 1.29
N SER A 106 -12.66 15.24 0.09
CA SER A 106 -13.05 14.49 -1.08
C SER A 106 -11.86 14.40 -2.04
N PRO A 107 -11.50 13.21 -2.47
CA PRO A 107 -12.04 11.92 -2.07
C PRO A 107 -11.49 11.46 -0.71
N SER A 108 -12.31 10.75 0.07
CA SER A 108 -11.91 10.02 1.28
C SER A 108 -12.66 8.70 1.34
N ASP A 109 -12.21 7.77 2.15
CA ASP A 109 -12.82 6.44 2.26
C ASP A 109 -12.92 5.71 0.89
N VAL A 110 -11.97 5.94 -0.02
CA VAL A 110 -12.01 5.35 -1.36
C VAL A 110 -11.29 4.01 -1.41
N SER A 111 -11.72 3.14 -2.32
CA SER A 111 -11.11 1.84 -2.51
C SER A 111 -10.61 1.65 -3.94
N ILE A 112 -9.41 1.10 -4.10
CA ILE A 112 -8.82 0.69 -5.38
C ILE A 112 -8.56 -0.79 -5.31
N ILE A 113 -9.27 -1.56 -6.11
CA ILE A 113 -9.28 -3.02 -6.04
C ILE A 113 -8.84 -3.61 -7.38
N GLY A 114 -7.73 -4.32 -7.37
CA GLY A 114 -7.29 -5.12 -8.51
C GLY A 114 -8.12 -6.39 -8.62
N CYS A 115 -8.67 -6.63 -9.80
CA CYS A 115 -9.35 -7.87 -10.08
C CYS A 115 -8.33 -8.98 -10.31
N VAL A 116 -8.39 -10.05 -9.54
CA VAL A 116 -7.49 -11.19 -9.68
C VAL A 116 -7.95 -12.04 -10.86
N ASN A 117 -7.02 -12.41 -11.74
CA ASN A 117 -7.30 -13.42 -12.75
C ASN A 117 -7.34 -14.79 -12.07
N THR A 118 -8.50 -15.45 -12.10
CA THR A 118 -8.70 -16.76 -11.48
C THR A 118 -7.85 -17.86 -12.12
N VAL A 119 -7.40 -17.71 -13.36
CA VAL A 119 -6.60 -18.69 -14.09
C VAL A 119 -5.13 -18.65 -13.68
N THR A 120 -4.64 -17.49 -13.26
CA THR A 120 -3.25 -17.30 -12.83
C THR A 120 -3.19 -16.32 -11.66
N PRO A 121 -3.33 -16.79 -10.40
CA PRO A 121 -3.39 -15.94 -9.20
C PRO A 121 -2.20 -14.99 -9.03
N GLN A 122 -1.05 -15.33 -9.63
CA GLN A 122 0.19 -14.54 -9.59
C GLN A 122 0.22 -13.36 -10.59
N MET A 123 -0.81 -13.23 -11.45
CA MET A 123 -0.86 -12.22 -12.50
C MET A 123 -2.02 -11.24 -12.28
N GLY A 124 -2.06 -10.63 -11.12
CA GLY A 124 -3.00 -9.56 -10.81
C GLY A 124 -2.75 -8.27 -11.61
N VAL A 125 -3.41 -7.22 -11.22
CA VAL A 125 -3.20 -5.89 -11.78
C VAL A 125 -1.75 -5.45 -11.52
N ARG A 126 -1.04 -5.09 -12.58
CA ARG A 126 0.31 -4.53 -12.50
C ARG A 126 0.28 -3.06 -12.84
N TRP A 127 0.80 -2.26 -11.94
CA TRP A 127 0.84 -0.81 -12.08
C TRP A 127 2.29 -0.34 -11.99
N LYS A 128 2.84 0.10 -13.13
CA LYS A 128 4.21 0.59 -13.23
C LYS A 128 4.25 2.10 -13.03
N ALA A 129 5.13 2.55 -12.16
CA ALA A 129 5.47 3.95 -12.02
C ALA A 129 6.31 4.46 -13.20
N THR A 130 6.14 5.72 -13.57
CA THR A 130 7.13 6.49 -14.33
C THR A 130 7.93 7.42 -13.42
N ALA A 131 7.34 7.86 -12.33
CA ALA A 131 7.99 8.52 -11.20
C ALA A 131 7.53 7.89 -9.88
N ILE A 132 6.26 8.03 -9.49
CA ILE A 132 5.64 7.38 -8.33
C ILE A 132 4.27 6.87 -8.78
N ALA A 133 4.04 5.56 -8.72
CA ALA A 133 2.79 4.98 -9.21
C ALA A 133 1.56 5.59 -8.51
N LEU A 134 1.59 5.68 -7.18
CA LEU A 134 0.49 6.25 -6.41
C LEU A 134 1.01 7.27 -5.38
N THR A 135 0.61 8.52 -5.55
CA THR A 135 0.73 9.55 -4.51
C THR A 135 -0.64 9.77 -3.86
N ASN A 136 -0.72 9.65 -2.56
CA ASN A 136 -1.97 9.81 -1.83
C ASN A 136 -1.84 10.84 -0.71
N THR A 137 -2.74 11.81 -0.72
CA THR A 137 -2.93 12.77 0.39
C THR A 137 -4.32 12.68 1.02
N SER A 138 -5.10 11.68 0.61
CA SER A 138 -6.47 11.46 1.10
C SER A 138 -6.50 10.40 2.21
N PRO A 139 -7.26 10.61 3.30
CA PRO A 139 -7.39 9.62 4.36
C PRO A 139 -8.27 8.44 3.95
N ALA A 140 -8.13 7.35 4.69
CA ALA A 140 -8.94 6.13 4.59
C ALA A 140 -8.95 5.51 3.18
N LEU A 141 -7.78 5.51 2.52
CA LEU A 141 -7.59 4.81 1.27
C LEU A 141 -7.45 3.30 1.53
N HIS A 142 -8.22 2.51 0.83
CA HIS A 142 -8.06 1.05 0.79
C HIS A 142 -7.54 0.62 -0.57
N VAL A 143 -6.44 -0.14 -0.59
CA VAL A 143 -5.86 -0.70 -1.82
C VAL A 143 -5.74 -2.21 -1.67
N GLU A 144 -6.26 -2.94 -2.64
CA GLU A 144 -6.27 -4.40 -2.59
C GLU A 144 -5.88 -5.03 -3.94
N ASN A 145 -5.08 -6.09 -3.89
CA ASN A 145 -4.70 -6.92 -5.03
C ASN A 145 -3.97 -6.15 -6.17
N ILE A 146 -3.11 -5.21 -5.83
CA ILE A 146 -2.33 -4.41 -6.79
C ILE A 146 -0.84 -4.77 -6.68
N GLY A 147 -0.21 -5.05 -7.81
CA GLY A 147 1.25 -5.14 -7.92
C GLY A 147 1.83 -3.83 -8.43
N PHE A 148 2.44 -3.06 -7.55
CA PHE A 148 3.17 -1.85 -7.89
C PHE A 148 4.58 -2.18 -8.36
N ILE A 149 5.03 -1.56 -9.43
CA ILE A 149 6.35 -1.76 -10.01
C ILE A 149 7.01 -0.39 -10.20
N ALA A 150 8.16 -0.20 -9.59
CA ALA A 150 8.97 0.99 -9.78
C ALA A 150 10.43 0.55 -10.03
N GLU A 151 11.01 1.03 -11.11
CA GLU A 151 12.44 0.83 -11.40
C GLU A 151 13.16 2.07 -10.87
N ASP A 152 13.95 1.92 -9.80
CA ASP A 152 14.75 2.99 -9.18
C ASP A 152 13.94 4.15 -8.56
N LEU A 153 12.67 3.94 -8.27
CA LEU A 153 11.74 4.96 -7.78
C LEU A 153 10.86 4.37 -6.67
N LYS A 154 10.08 5.22 -6.00
CA LYS A 154 9.10 4.76 -5.00
C LYS A 154 7.85 4.24 -5.66
N CYS A 155 7.32 3.12 -5.17
CA CYS A 155 6.03 2.60 -5.61
C CYS A 155 4.88 3.50 -5.15
N VAL A 156 4.88 3.85 -3.87
CA VAL A 156 3.80 4.60 -3.25
C VAL A 156 4.35 5.68 -2.32
N SER A 157 3.76 6.86 -2.38
CA SER A 157 4.03 7.97 -1.48
C SER A 157 2.75 8.42 -0.79
N LEU A 158 2.73 8.31 0.53
CA LEU A 158 1.64 8.78 1.38
C LEU A 158 2.09 10.08 2.03
N LEU A 159 1.45 11.17 1.68
CA LEU A 159 1.85 12.52 2.07
C LEU A 159 0.74 13.24 2.83
N SER A 160 1.12 14.23 3.62
CA SER A 160 0.14 15.23 4.06
C SER A 160 -0.15 16.20 2.91
N ASN A 161 -1.32 16.81 2.90
CA ASN A 161 -1.63 17.84 1.91
C ASN A 161 -1.16 19.25 2.33
N GLY A 162 -0.20 19.33 3.24
CA GLY A 162 0.36 20.59 3.74
C GLY A 162 -0.48 21.28 4.82
N ASN A 163 -1.51 20.63 5.32
CA ASN A 163 -2.27 21.11 6.48
C ASN A 163 -1.94 20.22 7.69
N THR A 164 -1.22 20.75 8.64
CA THR A 164 -0.59 20.01 9.74
C THR A 164 -1.55 19.30 10.68
N ASP A 165 -2.83 19.65 10.65
CA ASP A 165 -3.74 19.22 11.71
C ASP A 165 -4.85 18.24 11.28
N THR A 166 -5.15 18.07 9.98
CA THR A 166 -6.38 17.37 9.60
C THR A 166 -6.34 16.54 8.32
N GLN A 167 -5.24 16.49 7.57
CA GLN A 167 -5.26 15.87 6.24
C GLN A 167 -3.99 15.07 5.97
N ARG A 168 -4.09 13.76 6.10
CA ARG A 168 -2.94 12.88 6.03
C ARG A 168 -3.26 11.67 5.19
N GLY A 169 -2.50 11.50 4.12
CA GLY A 169 -2.69 10.42 3.18
C GLY A 169 -2.50 9.03 3.77
N MET A 170 -1.99 8.92 4.99
CA MET A 170 -1.85 7.63 5.66
C MET A 170 -2.93 7.36 6.72
N ASP A 171 -3.77 8.36 7.09
CA ASP A 171 -4.82 8.16 8.08
C ASP A 171 -5.83 7.12 7.63
N GLY A 172 -5.89 5.98 8.30
CA GLY A 172 -6.78 4.88 7.95
C GLY A 172 -6.42 4.15 6.65
N THR A 173 -5.28 4.45 6.05
CA THR A 173 -4.86 3.80 4.80
C THR A 173 -4.49 2.34 5.02
N THR A 174 -4.97 1.48 4.14
CA THR A 174 -4.78 0.04 4.24
C THR A 174 -4.38 -0.55 2.89
N PHE A 175 -3.34 -1.37 2.90
CA PHE A 175 -2.92 -2.18 1.77
C PHE A 175 -3.14 -3.66 2.10
N VAL A 176 -3.83 -4.37 1.22
CA VAL A 176 -4.12 -5.80 1.41
C VAL A 176 -3.71 -6.57 0.17
N ASN A 177 -2.93 -7.61 0.35
CA ASN A 177 -2.49 -8.48 -0.75
C ASN A 177 -1.87 -7.69 -1.92
N CYS A 178 -1.03 -6.70 -1.59
CA CYS A 178 -0.32 -5.87 -2.57
C CYS A 178 1.13 -6.32 -2.68
N ASP A 179 1.70 -6.15 -3.88
CA ASP A 179 3.10 -6.43 -4.17
C ASP A 179 3.82 -5.12 -4.53
N PHE A 180 4.94 -4.83 -3.87
CA PHE A 180 5.74 -3.62 -4.10
C PHE A 180 7.11 -4.04 -4.61
N LYS A 181 7.31 -3.92 -5.92
CA LYS A 181 8.52 -4.38 -6.61
C LYS A 181 9.35 -3.23 -7.15
N GLY A 182 10.65 -3.27 -6.88
CA GLY A 182 11.64 -2.33 -7.37
C GLY A 182 11.80 -1.11 -6.51
N GLY A 183 10.73 -0.53 -5.99
CA GLY A 183 10.75 0.59 -5.04
C GLY A 183 9.90 0.31 -3.80
N GLY A 184 10.08 1.10 -2.78
CA GLY A 184 9.38 0.97 -1.52
C GLY A 184 8.14 1.87 -1.38
N VAL A 185 7.58 1.83 -0.19
CA VAL A 185 6.51 2.72 0.25
C VAL A 185 7.07 3.75 1.22
N THR A 186 6.80 5.01 0.97
CA THR A 186 7.12 6.08 1.90
C THR A 186 5.84 6.70 2.45
N ALA A 187 5.72 6.72 3.76
CA ALA A 187 4.65 7.40 4.48
C ALA A 187 5.27 8.55 5.30
N ALA A 188 5.07 9.77 4.83
CA ALA A 188 5.64 10.97 5.43
C ALA A 188 4.57 11.86 6.07
N ASP A 189 4.99 12.68 7.02
CA ASP A 189 4.19 13.72 7.67
C ASP A 189 3.01 13.25 8.54
N GLY A 190 3.13 12.05 9.06
CA GLY A 190 2.24 11.61 10.13
C GLY A 190 0.85 11.15 9.69
N GLY A 191 0.26 10.35 10.51
CA GLY A 191 -1.09 9.82 10.36
C GLY A 191 -1.45 8.96 11.56
N SER A 192 -2.74 8.74 11.77
CA SER A 192 -3.22 8.00 12.94
C SER A 192 -3.23 6.49 12.75
N SER A 193 -3.29 6.00 11.51
CA SER A 193 -3.25 4.57 11.27
C SER A 193 -2.85 4.21 9.85
N LEU A 194 -1.99 3.23 9.71
CA LEU A 194 -1.56 2.66 8.45
C LEU A 194 -1.42 1.15 8.62
N ALA A 195 -1.96 0.39 7.69
CA ALA A 195 -1.92 -1.05 7.76
C ALA A 195 -1.46 -1.70 6.45
N PHE A 196 -0.60 -2.69 6.57
CA PHE A 196 -0.21 -3.62 5.51
C PHE A 196 -0.56 -5.03 5.97
N ASN A 197 -1.33 -5.74 5.16
CA ASN A 197 -1.71 -7.12 5.45
C ASN A 197 -1.51 -8.00 4.21
N ARG A 198 -0.78 -9.09 4.37
CA ARG A 198 -0.45 -10.02 3.27
C ARG A 198 0.21 -9.33 2.09
N CYS A 199 1.04 -8.32 2.36
CA CYS A 199 1.78 -7.61 1.33
C CYS A 199 3.17 -8.21 1.15
N ARG A 200 3.69 -8.07 -0.06
CA ARG A 200 5.04 -8.46 -0.41
C ARG A 200 5.84 -7.23 -0.81
N PHE A 201 7.03 -7.12 -0.27
CA PHE A 201 7.98 -6.06 -0.59
C PHE A 201 9.23 -6.69 -1.20
N GLU A 202 9.57 -6.26 -2.41
CA GLU A 202 10.71 -6.74 -3.17
C GLU A 202 11.44 -5.51 -3.76
N PRO A 203 12.06 -4.67 -2.91
CA PRO A 203 12.76 -3.48 -3.37
C PRO A 203 13.98 -3.91 -4.21
N LYS A 204 14.26 -3.13 -5.24
CA LYS A 204 15.46 -3.29 -6.06
C LYS A 204 16.48 -2.23 -5.66
N TYR A 205 17.66 -2.67 -5.33
CA TYR A 205 18.75 -1.78 -4.92
C TYR A 205 19.67 -1.51 -6.11
N ASN A 206 19.68 -0.27 -6.56
CA ASN A 206 20.59 0.20 -7.61
C ASN A 206 21.68 1.14 -7.07
N GLY A 207 22.16 0.87 -5.85
CA GLY A 207 23.20 1.67 -5.20
C GLY A 207 22.70 2.89 -4.44
N GLU A 208 21.39 3.10 -4.36
CA GLU A 208 20.75 4.02 -3.43
C GLU A 208 20.04 3.22 -2.35
N VAL A 209 20.03 3.75 -1.13
CA VAL A 209 19.43 3.09 0.04
C VAL A 209 17.91 3.15 -0.07
N ASP A 210 17.31 2.17 -0.70
CA ASP A 210 15.87 2.08 -0.79
C ASP A 210 15.30 1.09 0.23
N ASN A 211 14.71 1.64 1.26
CA ASN A 211 13.98 0.83 2.24
C ASN A 211 12.68 0.32 1.62
N ALA A 212 12.29 -0.89 1.96
CA ALA A 212 11.01 -1.44 1.54
C ALA A 212 9.84 -0.61 2.08
N LEU A 213 9.97 -0.14 3.32
CA LEU A 213 8.96 0.67 3.98
C LEU A 213 9.62 1.74 4.85
N THR A 214 9.34 3.00 4.59
CA THR A 214 9.76 4.13 5.42
C THR A 214 8.53 4.83 5.97
N ILE A 215 8.39 4.86 7.28
CA ILE A 215 7.31 5.57 7.98
C ILE A 215 7.92 6.67 8.82
N THR A 216 7.58 7.91 8.47
CA THR A 216 7.92 9.09 9.25
C THR A 216 6.64 9.60 9.88
N ALA A 217 6.40 9.25 11.12
CA ALA A 217 5.16 9.62 11.80
C ALA A 217 5.31 10.93 12.56
N ASN A 218 4.20 11.59 12.77
CA ASN A 218 4.06 12.69 13.69
C ASN A 218 3.24 12.32 14.93
N LEU A 219 3.45 13.07 15.99
CA LEU A 219 3.01 12.94 17.37
C LEU A 219 1.49 12.89 17.60
N PHE A 220 0.77 11.90 17.06
CA PHE A 220 -0.63 11.75 17.45
C PHE A 220 -0.81 10.62 18.46
N PRO A 221 -1.33 10.93 19.65
CA PRO A 221 -1.75 9.90 20.61
C PRO A 221 -2.80 9.00 19.95
N GLY A 222 -2.62 7.68 20.07
CA GLY A 222 -3.55 6.69 19.51
C GLY A 222 -3.29 6.29 18.06
N SER A 223 -2.15 6.65 17.50
CA SER A 223 -1.71 6.13 16.20
C SER A 223 -1.46 4.64 16.27
N LYS A 224 -1.95 3.89 15.28
CA LYS A 224 -1.70 2.45 15.15
C LYS A 224 -1.09 2.11 13.81
N TYR A 225 0.07 1.49 13.81
CA TYR A 225 0.76 1.04 12.61
C TYR A 225 0.85 -0.49 12.63
N THR A 226 0.31 -1.13 11.60
CA THR A 226 0.18 -2.58 11.58
C THR A 226 0.81 -3.15 10.31
N ILE A 227 1.75 -4.06 10.47
CA ILE A 227 2.40 -4.79 9.38
C ILE A 227 2.26 -6.27 9.72
N GLU A 228 1.36 -6.96 9.02
CA GLU A 228 0.98 -8.32 9.38
C GLU A 228 1.03 -9.26 8.18
N ASN A 229 1.52 -10.47 8.38
CA ASN A 229 1.58 -11.52 7.35
C ASN A 229 2.31 -11.04 6.08
N CYS A 230 3.31 -10.18 6.22
CA CYS A 230 4.03 -9.59 5.09
C CYS A 230 5.34 -10.32 4.81
N GLU A 231 5.77 -10.26 3.55
CA GLU A 231 7.04 -10.80 3.10
C GLU A 231 7.95 -9.67 2.63
N PHE A 232 9.18 -9.65 3.12
CA PHE A 232 10.23 -8.74 2.70
C PHE A 232 11.33 -9.56 2.03
N LEU A 233 11.43 -9.47 0.72
CA LEU A 233 12.30 -10.29 -0.09
C LEU A 233 13.36 -9.43 -0.78
N ASP A 234 14.55 -9.97 -0.92
CA ASP A 234 15.58 -9.32 -1.71
C ASP A 234 15.20 -9.35 -3.19
N GLY A 235 15.01 -8.21 -3.79
CA GLY A 235 14.76 -8.01 -5.22
C GLY A 235 16.01 -7.69 -6.00
N SER A 236 17.17 -7.70 -5.36
CA SER A 236 18.44 -7.39 -6.00
C SER A 236 18.89 -8.50 -6.95
N ASP A 237 19.55 -8.10 -8.02
CA ASP A 237 20.23 -8.99 -8.96
C ASP A 237 21.63 -9.44 -8.46
N GLY A 238 21.83 -9.45 -7.14
CA GLY A 238 23.08 -9.85 -6.47
C GLY A 238 23.95 -8.68 -6.05
N THR A 239 23.52 -7.44 -6.24
CA THR A 239 24.15 -6.27 -5.63
C THR A 239 23.50 -6.01 -4.26
N ALA A 240 24.33 -5.77 -3.28
CA ALA A 240 23.95 -5.70 -1.88
C ALA A 240 22.85 -4.68 -1.58
N ALA A 241 21.84 -5.10 -0.86
CA ALA A 241 20.89 -4.20 -0.22
C ALA A 241 21.59 -3.47 0.94
N ASP A 242 21.73 -2.16 0.83
CA ASP A 242 22.49 -1.37 1.79
C ASP A 242 21.62 -0.76 2.91
N GLY A 243 20.32 -0.98 2.92
CA GLY A 243 19.40 -0.39 3.89
C GLY A 243 18.52 -1.39 4.65
N PRO A 244 17.98 -0.98 5.81
CA PRO A 244 17.00 -1.78 6.52
C PRO A 244 15.70 -1.92 5.71
N TRP A 245 15.02 -3.05 5.87
CA TRP A 245 13.72 -3.27 5.23
C TRP A 245 12.65 -2.28 5.70
N ILE A 246 12.62 -2.04 7.00
CA ILE A 246 11.66 -1.13 7.63
C ILE A 246 12.41 -0.03 8.37
N VAL A 247 12.08 1.22 8.07
CA VAL A 247 12.58 2.39 8.79
C VAL A 247 11.40 3.11 9.43
N LEU A 248 11.46 3.21 10.75
CA LEU A 248 10.50 3.90 11.58
C LEU A 248 11.19 5.11 12.19
N THR A 249 10.78 6.30 11.82
CA THR A 249 11.39 7.54 12.33
C THR A 249 10.38 8.36 13.11
N THR A 250 10.87 9.10 14.09
CA THR A 250 10.07 9.93 15.00
C THR A 250 9.29 9.14 16.06
N VAL A 251 8.44 9.82 16.81
CA VAL A 251 7.70 9.22 17.92
C VAL A 251 6.50 8.45 17.37
N MET A 252 6.52 7.14 17.52
CA MET A 252 5.42 6.26 17.16
C MET A 252 4.96 5.46 18.36
N LYS A 253 3.65 5.26 18.47
CA LYS A 253 3.05 4.36 19.46
C LYS A 253 2.22 3.30 18.75
N ASP A 254 2.03 2.16 19.42
CA ASP A 254 1.22 1.05 18.94
C ASP A 254 1.66 0.52 17.56
N VAL A 255 2.98 0.38 17.35
CA VAL A 255 3.54 -0.30 16.19
C VAL A 255 3.43 -1.81 16.40
N ILE A 256 2.79 -2.49 15.45
CA ILE A 256 2.62 -3.94 15.46
C ILE A 256 3.21 -4.51 14.19
N ILE A 257 4.27 -5.29 14.32
CA ILE A 257 4.89 -6.07 13.24
C ILE A 257 4.78 -7.53 13.65
N ARG A 258 3.96 -8.30 12.95
CA ARG A 258 3.75 -9.70 13.33
C ARG A 258 3.55 -10.63 12.16
N ASP A 259 3.91 -11.89 12.38
CA ASP A 259 3.72 -12.98 11.43
C ASP A 259 4.37 -12.66 10.06
N CYS A 260 5.52 -11.95 10.09
CA CYS A 260 6.22 -11.50 8.88
C CYS A 260 7.44 -12.37 8.60
N TYR A 261 7.75 -12.50 7.30
CA TYR A 261 8.97 -13.12 6.82
C TYR A 261 9.91 -12.05 6.26
N PHE A 262 11.13 -12.03 6.77
CA PHE A 262 12.22 -11.20 6.27
C PHE A 262 13.26 -12.10 5.60
N GLY A 263 13.36 -12.02 4.29
CA GLY A 263 14.40 -12.73 3.52
C GLY A 263 15.81 -12.27 3.90
N GLN A 264 16.80 -13.00 3.45
CA GLN A 264 18.19 -12.65 3.73
C GLN A 264 18.54 -11.31 3.09
N ALA A 265 18.98 -10.36 3.90
CA ALA A 265 19.59 -9.13 3.39
C ALA A 265 21.04 -9.45 2.96
N PRO A 266 21.45 -9.13 1.73
CA PRO A 266 22.73 -9.61 1.19
C PRO A 266 23.97 -9.10 1.94
N THR A 267 23.94 -7.89 2.48
CA THR A 267 25.12 -7.27 3.12
C THR A 267 24.81 -6.51 4.40
N ASN A 268 23.58 -6.09 4.62
CA ASN A 268 23.22 -5.35 5.82
C ASN A 268 22.58 -6.29 6.84
N THR A 269 23.02 -6.21 8.06
CA THR A 269 22.49 -7.01 9.16
C THR A 269 21.25 -6.38 9.82
N THR A 270 20.87 -5.16 9.43
CA THR A 270 19.75 -4.46 10.03
C THR A 270 18.48 -4.66 9.22
N TYR A 271 17.47 -5.26 9.80
CA TYR A 271 16.15 -5.49 9.19
C TYR A 271 15.16 -4.38 9.52
N ILE A 272 15.14 -3.94 10.75
CA ILE A 272 14.22 -2.92 11.25
C ILE A 272 15.03 -1.86 11.99
N THR A 273 14.93 -0.63 11.51
CA THR A 273 15.51 0.53 12.20
C THR A 273 14.38 1.37 12.78
N ALA A 274 14.38 1.50 14.11
CA ALA A 274 13.48 2.39 14.81
C ALA A 274 14.32 3.48 15.49
N THR A 275 14.06 4.73 15.16
CA THR A 275 14.72 5.86 15.80
C THR A 275 13.83 6.51 16.82
N ASN A 276 14.42 7.07 17.87
CA ASN A 276 13.71 7.76 18.94
C ASN A 276 12.75 6.86 19.74
N THR A 277 11.60 7.39 20.08
CA THR A 277 10.59 6.73 20.90
C THR A 277 9.57 5.99 20.05
N VAL A 278 9.98 4.90 19.44
CA VAL A 278 9.05 3.97 18.80
C VAL A 278 8.66 2.91 19.82
N GLU A 279 7.38 2.84 20.17
CA GLU A 279 6.82 1.86 21.09
C GLU A 279 5.95 0.85 20.32
N GLY A 280 6.11 -0.43 20.61
CA GLY A 280 5.33 -1.45 19.92
C GLY A 280 5.84 -2.87 20.12
N VAL A 281 5.40 -3.76 19.24
CA VAL A 281 5.74 -5.19 19.31
C VAL A 281 6.19 -5.71 17.95
N VAL A 282 7.25 -6.52 17.94
CA VAL A 282 7.65 -7.38 16.83
C VAL A 282 7.45 -8.81 17.31
N GLN A 283 6.55 -9.54 16.66
CA GLN A 283 6.11 -10.84 17.15
C GLN A 283 6.00 -11.89 16.04
N ASN A 284 6.38 -13.12 16.34
CA ASN A 284 6.27 -14.27 15.43
C ASN A 284 6.88 -14.00 14.05
N CYS A 285 8.01 -13.31 14.01
CA CYS A 285 8.69 -12.97 12.76
C CYS A 285 9.85 -13.92 12.49
N TYR A 286 10.02 -14.26 11.22
CA TYR A 286 11.11 -15.12 10.75
C TYR A 286 12.11 -14.31 9.95
N PHE A 287 13.38 -14.45 10.27
CA PHE A 287 14.49 -13.74 9.62
C PHE A 287 15.40 -14.72 8.91
N GLY A 288 15.62 -14.49 7.63
CA GLY A 288 16.41 -15.36 6.75
C GLY A 288 17.93 -15.24 6.94
N HIS A 289 18.39 -14.94 8.14
CA HIS A 289 19.81 -14.83 8.49
C HIS A 289 20.15 -15.83 9.61
N ALA A 290 21.28 -16.52 9.49
CA ALA A 290 21.77 -17.42 10.52
C ALA A 290 22.50 -16.62 11.62
N ASN A 291 22.34 -17.03 12.89
CA ASN A 291 22.98 -16.39 14.02
C ASN A 291 22.60 -14.90 14.19
N MET A 292 21.35 -14.62 14.13
CA MET A 292 20.80 -13.27 14.31
C MET A 292 21.15 -12.71 15.70
N THR A 293 21.57 -11.44 15.73
CA THR A 293 21.80 -10.70 16.98
C THR A 293 20.79 -9.55 17.08
N LEU A 294 19.74 -9.71 17.87
CA LEU A 294 18.59 -8.80 17.94
C LEU A 294 18.96 -7.32 18.09
N THR A 295 20.00 -7.03 18.84
CA THR A 295 20.44 -5.64 19.10
C THR A 295 21.05 -4.95 17.89
N THR A 296 21.46 -5.69 16.89
CA THR A 296 22.04 -5.14 15.63
C THR A 296 21.04 -5.16 14.49
N GLU A 297 20.20 -6.17 14.43
CA GLU A 297 19.27 -6.37 13.32
C GLU A 297 17.92 -5.68 13.53
N ILE A 298 17.53 -5.46 14.80
CA ILE A 298 16.35 -4.67 15.16
C ILE A 298 16.81 -3.57 16.11
N THR A 299 16.99 -2.38 15.58
CA THR A 299 17.41 -1.24 16.38
C THR A 299 16.22 -0.44 16.89
N GLY A 300 16.23 -0.07 18.15
CA GLY A 300 15.18 0.73 18.78
C GLY A 300 14.93 0.32 20.22
N THR A 301 14.61 1.25 21.09
CA THR A 301 14.55 1.03 22.54
C THR A 301 13.14 0.71 23.06
N GLY A 302 12.10 0.90 22.25
CA GLY A 302 10.70 0.75 22.68
C GLY A 302 9.96 -0.41 22.01
N LEU A 303 10.64 -1.22 21.19
CA LEU A 303 10.04 -2.39 20.56
C LEU A 303 10.20 -3.63 21.47
N HIS A 304 9.09 -4.23 21.84
CA HIS A 304 9.08 -5.51 22.54
C HIS A 304 9.15 -6.65 21.51
N LEU A 305 10.11 -7.57 21.72
CA LEU A 305 10.37 -8.68 20.82
C LEU A 305 9.86 -9.99 21.42
N SER A 306 9.11 -10.78 20.66
CA SER A 306 8.64 -12.10 21.11
C SER A 306 8.42 -13.04 19.92
N GLY A 307 8.80 -14.33 20.09
CA GLY A 307 8.64 -15.31 19.01
C GLY A 307 9.44 -14.95 17.76
N ILE A 308 10.70 -14.58 17.92
CA ILE A 308 11.60 -14.24 16.82
C ILE A 308 12.39 -15.49 16.45
N TYR A 309 12.41 -15.82 15.17
CA TYR A 309 13.05 -17.01 14.62
C TYR A 309 14.10 -16.61 13.60
N ASP A 310 15.22 -17.31 13.60
CA ASP A 310 16.25 -17.23 12.58
C ASP A 310 16.26 -18.48 11.67
N LEU A 311 17.21 -18.57 10.73
CA LEU A 311 17.37 -19.73 9.84
C LEU A 311 17.62 -21.06 10.57
N LEU A 312 18.09 -21.01 11.80
CA LEU A 312 18.35 -22.21 12.62
C LEU A 312 17.12 -22.63 13.43
N GLY A 313 16.01 -21.86 13.33
CA GLY A 313 14.79 -22.09 14.09
C GLY A 313 14.91 -21.76 15.59
N LEU A 314 15.97 -21.11 16.00
CA LEU A 314 16.17 -20.67 17.38
C LEU A 314 15.25 -19.49 17.67
N VAL A 315 14.51 -19.58 18.76
CA VAL A 315 13.80 -18.43 19.31
C VAL A 315 14.83 -17.55 19.98
N VAL A 316 15.08 -16.41 19.37
CA VAL A 316 15.93 -15.40 19.98
C VAL A 316 15.04 -14.52 20.84
N ALA A 317 15.28 -14.54 22.15
CA ALA A 317 14.52 -13.79 23.17
C ALA A 317 15.17 -12.43 23.46
#